data_ef2896a7f3f80bff186c4fa66f42707e
#
_entry.id   ef2896a7f3f80bff186c4fa66f42707e
#
_cell.length_a   1.000
_cell.length_b   1.000
_cell.length_c   1.000
_cell.angle_alpha   90.00
_cell.angle_beta   90.00
_cell.angle_gamma   90.00
#
_symmetry.space_group_name_H-M   'P 1'
#
loop_
_entity.id
_entity.type
_entity.pdbx_description
1 polymer ?
#
loop_
_entity_poly.entity_id
_entity_poly.type
_entity_poly.pdbx_seq_one_letter_code
_entity_poly.pdbx_strand_id
1 'polypeptide(L)'
;MNTKAQAIKNRLSLRKPQADSLEILEKLADVLELKKDVDVASELSKVRALYPTCADFERDFPSVCFSLATGVGKTRLMGAFISYLYAAKGVKNYFVLAPNLTIYNKLIDDLSNPRSPKYVFRGISDFAITAPRIITGDNYAEARQSTLFKESVKINIFNISKIN
;
A
#
# COMPACT_ATOMS: atom_id res chain seq x y z
N MET A 1 -7.51 -7.63 -15.22
CA MET A 1 -7.04 -7.97 -13.84
C MET A 1 -6.41 -9.36 -13.86
N ASN A 2 -5.15 -9.49 -13.41
CA ASN A 2 -4.44 -10.77 -13.36
C ASN A 2 -4.91 -11.66 -12.18
N THR A 3 -4.45 -12.91 -12.16
CA THR A 3 -4.89 -13.91 -11.16
C THR A 3 -4.66 -13.45 -9.71
N LYS A 4 -3.54 -12.75 -9.43
CA LYS A 4 -3.22 -12.28 -8.06
C LYS A 4 -4.16 -11.15 -7.64
N ALA A 5 -4.36 -10.16 -8.49
CA ALA A 5 -5.29 -9.05 -8.21
C ALA A 5 -6.74 -9.55 -8.09
N GLN A 6 -7.15 -10.51 -8.92
CA GLN A 6 -8.48 -11.12 -8.83
C GLN A 6 -8.67 -11.90 -7.52
N ALA A 7 -7.65 -12.62 -7.07
CA ALA A 7 -7.69 -13.34 -5.79
C ALA A 7 -7.83 -12.35 -4.60
N ILE A 8 -7.05 -11.27 -4.59
CA ILE A 8 -7.12 -10.23 -3.56
C ILE A 8 -8.49 -9.55 -3.55
N LYS A 9 -9.00 -9.15 -4.73
CA LYS A 9 -10.35 -8.58 -4.89
C LYS A 9 -11.40 -9.45 -4.22
N ASN A 10 -11.40 -10.74 -4.51
CA ASN A 10 -12.40 -11.68 -4.00
C ASN A 10 -12.25 -11.89 -2.49
N ARG A 11 -11.03 -12.11 -2.01
CA ARG A 11 -10.75 -12.37 -0.57
C ARG A 11 -11.09 -11.17 0.31
N LEU A 12 -10.81 -9.96 -0.15
CA LEU A 12 -11.14 -8.73 0.57
C LEU A 12 -12.55 -8.24 0.27
N SER A 13 -13.32 -8.92 -0.58
CA SER A 13 -14.67 -8.50 -1.01
C SER A 13 -14.69 -7.03 -1.42
N LEU A 14 -13.79 -6.66 -2.32
CA LEU A 14 -13.65 -5.28 -2.76
C LEU A 14 -14.89 -4.82 -3.51
N ARG A 15 -15.42 -3.66 -3.14
CA ARG A 15 -16.49 -2.98 -3.88
C ARG A 15 -15.97 -2.48 -5.23
N LYS A 16 -16.85 -2.21 -6.17
CA LYS A 16 -16.48 -1.80 -7.53
C LYS A 16 -15.42 -0.69 -7.58
N PRO A 17 -15.54 0.47 -6.88
CA PRO A 17 -14.50 1.50 -6.93
C PRO A 17 -13.14 1.06 -6.41
N GLN A 18 -13.11 0.17 -5.41
CA GLN A 18 -11.87 -0.40 -4.89
C GLN A 18 -11.26 -1.40 -5.88
N ALA A 19 -12.08 -2.22 -6.52
CA ALA A 19 -11.64 -3.19 -7.52
C ALA A 19 -11.08 -2.49 -8.77
N ASP A 20 -11.76 -1.45 -9.23
CA ASP A 20 -11.30 -0.61 -10.35
C ASP A 20 -9.95 0.05 -10.02
N SER A 21 -9.80 0.57 -8.78
CA SER A 21 -8.53 1.15 -8.31
C SER A 21 -7.40 0.11 -8.24
N LEU A 22 -7.69 -1.10 -7.79
CA LEU A 22 -6.72 -2.20 -7.76
C LEU A 22 -6.28 -2.59 -9.19
N GLU A 23 -7.18 -2.60 -10.15
CA GLU A 23 -6.86 -2.86 -11.56
C GLU A 23 -5.99 -1.75 -12.17
N ILE A 24 -6.25 -0.50 -11.80
CA ILE A 24 -5.39 0.63 -12.20
C ILE A 24 -3.98 0.46 -11.61
N LEU A 25 -3.87 0.16 -10.31
CA LEU A 25 -2.58 -0.08 -9.68
C LEU A 25 -1.82 -1.24 -10.34
N GLU A 26 -2.51 -2.32 -10.67
CA GLU A 26 -1.92 -3.46 -11.38
C GLU A 26 -1.26 -3.02 -12.69
N LYS A 27 -2.01 -2.31 -13.55
CA LYS A 27 -1.50 -1.83 -14.84
C LYS A 27 -0.32 -0.87 -14.66
N LEU A 28 -0.38 0.02 -13.69
CA LEU A 28 0.71 0.94 -13.36
C LEU A 28 1.95 0.19 -12.86
N ALA A 29 1.76 -0.78 -11.96
CA ALA A 29 2.87 -1.56 -11.42
C ALA A 29 3.52 -2.48 -12.46
N ASP A 30 2.84 -2.77 -13.58
CA ASP A 30 3.40 -3.55 -14.68
C ASP A 30 4.33 -2.72 -15.57
N VAL A 31 4.13 -1.41 -15.66
CA VAL A 31 4.93 -0.52 -16.52
C VAL A 31 5.95 0.31 -15.75
N LEU A 32 5.65 0.66 -14.48
CA LEU A 32 6.54 1.45 -13.65
C LEU A 32 7.66 0.62 -13.03
N GLU A 33 8.84 1.20 -12.97
CA GLU A 33 9.96 0.64 -12.23
C GLU A 33 9.85 0.97 -10.74
N LEU A 34 9.58 -0.05 -9.91
CA LEU A 34 9.42 0.09 -8.46
C LEU A 34 10.81 0.09 -7.76
N LYS A 35 11.68 1.01 -8.15
CA LYS A 35 13.02 1.17 -7.58
C LYS A 35 13.30 2.65 -7.29
N LYS A 36 14.41 2.91 -6.58
CA LYS A 36 14.94 4.24 -6.32
C LYS A 36 15.66 4.79 -7.57
N ASP A 37 15.71 6.09 -7.69
CA ASP A 37 16.49 6.81 -8.71
C ASP A 37 16.08 6.46 -10.16
N VAL A 38 14.76 6.45 -10.42
CA VAL A 38 14.20 6.28 -11.77
C VAL A 38 14.21 7.62 -12.55
N ASP A 39 14.26 7.52 -13.87
CA ASP A 39 14.00 8.68 -14.75
C ASP A 39 12.49 8.99 -14.74
N VAL A 40 12.13 10.05 -14.00
CA VAL A 40 10.75 10.47 -13.79
C VAL A 40 10.03 10.81 -15.09
N ALA A 41 10.72 11.39 -16.07
CA ALA A 41 10.14 11.72 -17.38
C ALA A 41 9.83 10.45 -18.19
N SER A 42 10.73 9.48 -18.16
CA SER A 42 10.51 8.16 -18.77
C SER A 42 9.33 7.44 -18.12
N GLU A 43 9.27 7.41 -16.78
CA GLU A 43 8.16 6.78 -16.06
C GLU A 43 6.82 7.47 -16.36
N LEU A 44 6.80 8.80 -16.43
CA LEU A 44 5.60 9.57 -16.81
C LEU A 44 5.12 9.21 -18.23
N SER A 45 6.05 9.04 -19.16
CA SER A 45 5.70 8.63 -20.54
C SER A 45 5.01 7.27 -20.59
N LYS A 46 5.47 6.30 -19.77
CA LYS A 46 4.83 4.98 -19.65
C LYS A 46 3.40 5.10 -19.08
N VAL A 47 3.21 5.95 -18.08
CA VAL A 47 1.88 6.18 -17.49
C VAL A 47 0.95 6.87 -18.51
N ARG A 48 1.44 7.85 -19.24
CA ARG A 48 0.68 8.55 -20.29
C ARG A 48 0.24 7.63 -21.43
N ALA A 49 1.02 6.62 -21.75
CA ALA A 49 0.63 5.62 -22.75
C ALA A 49 -0.63 4.84 -22.33
N LEU A 50 -0.82 4.62 -21.01
CA LEU A 50 -2.01 3.95 -20.46
C LEU A 50 -3.13 4.93 -20.11
N TYR A 51 -2.77 6.11 -19.63
CA TYR A 51 -3.68 7.13 -19.12
C TYR A 51 -3.29 8.51 -19.70
N PRO A 52 -3.74 8.85 -20.93
CA PRO A 52 -3.32 10.09 -21.61
C PRO A 52 -3.66 11.38 -20.88
N THR A 53 -4.63 11.35 -19.96
CA THR A 53 -5.02 12.50 -19.14
C THR A 53 -4.07 12.77 -17.96
N CYS A 54 -3.13 11.86 -17.68
CA CYS A 54 -2.12 12.08 -16.65
C CYS A 54 -1.07 13.08 -17.17
N ALA A 55 -1.18 14.33 -16.74
CA ALA A 55 -0.31 15.40 -17.22
C ALA A 55 1.06 15.41 -16.53
N ASP A 56 1.12 15.06 -15.24
CA ASP A 56 2.30 15.21 -14.40
C ASP A 56 2.21 14.26 -13.19
N PHE A 57 3.35 13.97 -12.57
CA PHE A 57 3.41 13.35 -11.25
C PHE A 57 3.35 14.37 -10.09
N GLU A 58 3.54 15.65 -10.35
CA GLU A 58 3.61 16.74 -9.36
C GLU A 58 4.68 16.51 -8.27
N ARG A 59 5.62 15.60 -8.49
CA ARG A 59 6.68 15.20 -7.55
C ARG A 59 7.93 14.79 -8.33
N ASP A 60 9.07 14.80 -7.66
CA ASP A 60 10.36 14.32 -8.19
C ASP A 60 10.47 12.77 -8.16
N PHE A 61 9.33 12.09 -8.08
CA PHE A 61 9.21 10.64 -8.13
C PHE A 61 7.83 10.23 -8.66
N PRO A 62 7.68 9.01 -9.20
CA PRO A 62 6.38 8.51 -9.65
C PRO A 62 5.34 8.55 -8.53
N SER A 63 4.32 9.36 -8.69
CA SER A 63 3.24 9.54 -7.73
C SER A 63 1.86 9.40 -8.38
N VAL A 64 0.93 8.75 -7.69
CA VAL A 64 -0.42 8.49 -8.22
C VAL A 64 -1.44 8.78 -7.13
N CYS A 65 -2.46 9.57 -7.45
CA CYS A 65 -3.55 9.89 -6.56
C CYS A 65 -4.81 9.09 -6.94
N PHE A 66 -5.36 8.33 -5.97
CA PHE A 66 -6.65 7.67 -6.09
C PHE A 66 -7.72 8.46 -5.36
N SER A 67 -8.54 9.21 -6.10
CA SER A 67 -9.64 9.99 -5.52
C SER A 67 -10.88 9.11 -5.36
N LEU A 68 -11.28 8.87 -4.11
CA LEU A 68 -12.40 8.01 -3.74
C LEU A 68 -13.30 8.72 -2.73
N ALA A 69 -14.62 8.56 -2.88
CA ALA A 69 -15.59 9.13 -1.97
C ALA A 69 -15.38 8.67 -0.52
N THR A 70 -15.88 9.46 0.43
CA THR A 70 -15.88 9.09 1.85
C THR A 70 -16.73 7.82 2.06
N GLY A 71 -16.31 6.93 2.96
CA GLY A 71 -17.04 5.70 3.27
C GLY A 71 -16.84 4.54 2.29
N VAL A 72 -16.16 4.73 1.17
CA VAL A 72 -15.88 3.64 0.19
C VAL A 72 -14.94 2.55 0.73
N GLY A 73 -14.21 2.83 1.83
CA GLY A 73 -13.28 1.88 2.43
C GLY A 73 -11.84 2.03 1.93
N LYS A 74 -11.32 3.26 1.93
CA LYS A 74 -9.94 3.58 1.51
C LYS A 74 -8.88 2.75 2.25
N THR A 75 -9.07 2.50 3.56
CA THR A 75 -8.13 1.69 4.36
C THR A 75 -8.09 0.23 3.87
N ARG A 76 -9.24 -0.35 3.49
CA ARG A 76 -9.28 -1.68 2.89
C ARG A 76 -8.57 -1.72 1.54
N LEU A 77 -8.74 -0.68 0.72
CA LEU A 77 -8.02 -0.53 -0.53
C LEU A 77 -6.50 -0.43 -0.32
N MET A 78 -6.05 0.30 0.70
CA MET A 78 -4.63 0.33 1.09
C MET A 78 -4.11 -1.08 1.41
N GLY A 79 -4.87 -1.89 2.15
CA GLY A 79 -4.53 -3.30 2.40
C GLY A 79 -4.46 -4.12 1.11
N ALA A 80 -5.37 -3.90 0.17
CA ALA A 80 -5.34 -4.55 -1.14
C ALA A 80 -4.10 -4.16 -1.95
N PHE A 81 -3.72 -2.88 -1.96
CA PHE A 81 -2.53 -2.38 -2.64
C PHE A 81 -1.25 -2.99 -2.08
N ILE A 82 -1.09 -2.99 -0.75
CA ILE A 82 0.05 -3.61 -0.08
C ILE A 82 0.12 -5.10 -0.41
N SER A 83 -1.01 -5.81 -0.32
CA SER A 83 -1.09 -7.23 -0.64
C SER A 83 -0.69 -7.53 -2.09
N TYR A 84 -1.16 -6.71 -3.03
CA TYR A 84 -0.85 -6.88 -4.45
C TYR A 84 0.63 -6.60 -4.74
N LEU A 85 1.15 -5.47 -4.28
CA LEU A 85 2.55 -5.10 -4.51
C LEU A 85 3.51 -6.11 -3.88
N TYR A 86 3.17 -6.67 -2.73
CA TYR A 86 3.94 -7.77 -2.15
C TYR A 86 3.87 -9.04 -2.99
N ALA A 87 2.67 -9.54 -3.25
CA ALA A 87 2.47 -10.81 -3.94
C ALA A 87 2.95 -10.78 -5.40
N ALA A 88 2.77 -9.67 -6.11
CA ALA A 88 3.06 -9.56 -7.53
C ALA A 88 4.45 -9.01 -7.83
N LYS A 89 4.96 -8.10 -7.00
CA LYS A 89 6.19 -7.34 -7.25
C LYS A 89 7.28 -7.55 -6.19
N GLY A 90 7.00 -8.30 -5.13
CA GLY A 90 7.95 -8.58 -4.06
C GLY A 90 8.29 -7.37 -3.18
N VAL A 91 7.47 -6.31 -3.20
CA VAL A 91 7.69 -5.13 -2.37
C VAL A 91 7.50 -5.49 -0.90
N LYS A 92 8.50 -5.26 -0.07
CA LYS A 92 8.49 -5.63 1.35
C LYS A 92 8.47 -4.44 2.32
N ASN A 93 8.74 -3.23 1.84
CA ASN A 93 8.82 -2.05 2.69
C ASN A 93 7.80 -1.00 2.26
N TYR A 94 6.95 -0.60 3.19
CA TYR A 94 5.91 0.39 2.98
C TYR A 94 6.04 1.51 3.98
N PHE A 95 5.66 2.71 3.56
CA PHE A 95 5.61 3.89 4.41
C PHE A 95 4.22 4.52 4.32
N VAL A 96 3.54 4.64 5.45
CA VAL A 96 2.18 5.16 5.54
C VAL A 96 2.17 6.41 6.40
N LEU A 97 1.69 7.51 5.84
CA LEU A 97 1.55 8.78 6.54
C LEU A 97 0.10 9.03 6.93
N ALA A 98 -0.13 9.23 8.22
CA ALA A 98 -1.42 9.61 8.75
C ALA A 98 -1.48 11.13 8.95
N PRO A 99 -2.58 11.81 8.54
CA PRO A 99 -2.68 13.27 8.64
C PRO A 99 -2.88 13.77 10.08
N ASN A 100 -3.36 12.92 10.99
CA ASN A 100 -3.59 13.24 12.40
C ASN A 100 -3.56 11.99 13.29
N LEU A 101 -3.58 12.19 14.62
CA LEU A 101 -3.52 11.10 15.60
C LEU A 101 -4.71 10.14 15.54
N THR A 102 -5.90 10.60 15.28
CA THR A 102 -7.10 9.75 15.18
C THR A 102 -6.97 8.75 14.04
N ILE A 103 -6.54 9.22 12.87
CA ILE A 103 -6.30 8.36 11.70
C ILE A 103 -5.09 7.46 11.93
N TYR A 104 -4.03 7.98 12.57
CA TYR A 104 -2.83 7.22 12.93
C TYR A 104 -3.17 5.98 13.79
N ASN A 105 -3.86 6.20 14.91
CA ASN A 105 -4.25 5.11 15.82
C ASN A 105 -5.17 4.09 15.13
N LYS A 106 -6.11 4.58 14.32
CA LYS A 106 -6.99 3.72 13.53
C LYS A 106 -6.20 2.88 12.52
N LEU A 107 -5.23 3.44 11.82
CA LEU A 107 -4.42 2.71 10.84
C LEU A 107 -3.57 1.64 11.52
N ILE A 108 -3.02 1.92 12.71
CA ILE A 108 -2.29 0.91 13.48
C ILE A 108 -3.21 -0.27 13.79
N ASP A 109 -4.42 -0.05 14.32
CA ASP A 109 -5.35 -1.14 14.64
C ASP A 109 -5.78 -1.91 13.37
N ASP A 110 -6.21 -1.21 12.33
CA ASP A 110 -6.68 -1.80 11.07
C ASP A 110 -5.57 -2.62 10.35
N LEU A 111 -4.29 -2.29 10.54
CA LEU A 111 -3.15 -2.96 9.89
C LEU A 111 -2.46 -4.01 10.77
N SER A 112 -2.55 -3.91 12.11
CA SER A 112 -1.80 -4.78 13.03
C SER A 112 -2.65 -5.82 13.77
N ASN A 113 -3.97 -5.61 13.90
CA ASN A 113 -4.82 -6.42 14.77
C ASN A 113 -5.66 -7.46 14.00
N PRO A 114 -5.19 -8.73 13.85
CA PRO A 114 -5.93 -9.77 13.12
C PRO A 114 -7.31 -10.09 13.72
N ARG A 115 -7.55 -9.75 14.99
CA ARG A 115 -8.86 -9.97 15.68
C ARG A 115 -9.84 -8.85 15.34
N SER A 116 -9.38 -7.70 14.92
CA SER A 116 -10.25 -6.58 14.52
C SER A 116 -11.14 -6.99 13.32
N PRO A 117 -12.43 -6.71 13.34
CA PRO A 117 -13.31 -6.93 12.19
C PRO A 117 -12.90 -6.06 10.98
N LYS A 118 -12.10 -5.03 11.22
CA LYS A 118 -11.59 -4.09 10.20
C LYS A 118 -10.18 -4.43 9.71
N TYR A 119 -9.57 -5.51 10.20
CA TYR A 119 -8.24 -5.93 9.76
C TYR A 119 -8.17 -6.06 8.24
N VAL A 120 -7.27 -5.30 7.64
CA VAL A 120 -7.23 -5.09 6.18
C VAL A 120 -6.67 -6.28 5.41
N PHE A 121 -5.96 -7.20 6.06
CA PHE A 121 -5.34 -8.38 5.43
C PHE A 121 -6.10 -9.67 5.70
N ARG A 122 -7.34 -9.58 6.18
CA ARG A 122 -8.16 -10.76 6.48
C ARG A 122 -8.36 -11.62 5.24
N GLY A 123 -7.97 -12.89 5.32
CA GLY A 123 -8.10 -13.86 4.22
C GLY A 123 -7.01 -13.76 3.15
N ILE A 124 -6.02 -12.88 3.30
CA ILE A 124 -4.85 -12.85 2.44
C ILE A 124 -3.88 -13.96 2.88
N SER A 125 -3.69 -14.96 2.02
CA SER A 125 -2.90 -16.17 2.33
C SER A 125 -1.45 -15.84 2.69
N ASP A 126 -0.83 -14.89 1.99
CA ASP A 126 0.55 -14.48 2.22
C ASP A 126 0.77 -13.91 3.64
N PHE A 127 -0.28 -13.37 4.27
CA PHE A 127 -0.23 -12.79 5.61
C PHE A 127 -0.92 -13.65 6.68
N ALA A 128 -1.40 -14.83 6.31
CA ALA A 128 -2.05 -15.75 7.26
C ALA A 128 -1.05 -16.38 8.24
N ILE A 129 0.18 -16.65 7.77
CA ILE A 129 1.26 -17.28 8.56
C ILE A 129 2.15 -16.19 9.16
N THR A 130 2.54 -15.20 8.37
CA THR A 130 3.44 -14.12 8.80
C THR A 130 2.79 -12.77 8.51
N ALA A 131 2.11 -12.23 9.53
CA ALA A 131 1.52 -10.90 9.42
C ALA A 131 2.57 -9.83 9.16
N PRO A 132 2.24 -8.75 8.43
CA PRO A 132 3.13 -7.62 8.26
C PRO A 132 3.56 -7.03 9.61
N ARG A 133 4.83 -6.69 9.72
CA ARG A 133 5.36 -6.01 10.90
C ARG A 133 5.02 -4.53 10.84
N ILE A 134 4.30 -4.05 11.84
CA ILE A 134 3.99 -2.62 11.97
C ILE A 134 5.09 -1.92 12.75
N ILE A 135 5.65 -0.88 12.15
CA ILE A 135 6.71 -0.05 12.72
C ILE A 135 6.13 1.35 12.90
N THR A 136 6.25 1.86 14.12
CA THR A 136 5.79 3.19 14.53
C THR A 136 6.95 3.98 15.13
N GLY A 137 6.75 5.26 15.42
CA GLY A 137 7.76 6.05 16.13
C GLY A 137 8.17 5.44 17.47
N ASP A 138 7.24 4.77 18.16
CA ASP A 138 7.48 4.22 19.49
C ASP A 138 8.35 2.95 19.49
N ASN A 139 8.29 2.14 18.42
CA ASN A 139 9.04 0.88 18.30
C ASN A 139 10.14 0.90 17.24
N TYR A 140 10.39 2.05 16.62
CA TYR A 140 11.34 2.18 15.50
C TYR A 140 12.77 1.75 15.84
N ALA A 141 13.26 2.14 17.02
CA ALA A 141 14.62 1.81 17.46
C ALA A 141 14.82 0.29 17.61
N GLU A 142 13.88 -0.39 18.26
CA GLU A 142 13.88 -1.86 18.43
C GLU A 142 13.72 -2.59 17.08
N ALA A 143 12.84 -2.07 16.23
CA ALA A 143 12.60 -2.62 14.91
C ALA A 143 13.85 -2.60 14.02
N ARG A 144 14.69 -1.56 14.16
CA ARG A 144 15.92 -1.40 13.40
C ARG A 144 17.02 -2.39 13.84
N GLN A 145 17.08 -2.73 15.11
CA GLN A 145 18.09 -3.65 15.67
C GLN A 145 17.76 -5.13 15.44
N SER A 146 16.50 -5.46 15.19
CA SER A 146 16.05 -6.85 15.05
C SER A 146 16.43 -7.41 13.68
N THR A 147 17.37 -8.34 13.66
CA THR A 147 17.78 -9.11 12.47
C THR A 147 16.83 -10.28 12.16
N LEU A 148 16.00 -10.69 13.13
CA LEU A 148 15.13 -11.88 13.05
C LEU A 148 14.02 -11.79 11.99
N PHE A 149 13.71 -10.60 11.46
CA PHE A 149 12.58 -10.36 10.56
C PHE A 149 12.99 -9.74 9.22
N LYS A 150 14.18 -10.09 8.69
CA LYS A 150 14.65 -9.55 7.40
C LYS A 150 13.70 -9.85 6.24
N GLU A 151 13.01 -10.97 6.29
CA GLU A 151 12.13 -11.43 5.22
C GLU A 151 10.67 -10.98 5.34
N SER A 152 10.25 -10.44 6.49
CA SER A 152 8.87 -10.01 6.69
C SER A 152 8.56 -8.69 5.97
N VAL A 153 7.30 -8.53 5.58
CA VAL A 153 6.77 -7.25 5.10
C VAL A 153 6.76 -6.24 6.26
N LYS A 154 7.28 -5.05 6.00
CA LYS A 154 7.36 -3.95 6.98
C LYS A 154 6.48 -2.80 6.53
N ILE A 155 5.60 -2.35 7.43
CA ILE A 155 4.74 -1.19 7.20
C ILE A 155 5.09 -0.15 8.28
N ASN A 156 5.75 0.91 7.84
CA ASN A 156 6.12 2.02 8.69
C ASN A 156 4.97 3.02 8.72
N ILE A 157 4.38 3.29 9.89
CA ILE A 157 3.25 4.20 10.03
C ILE A 157 3.68 5.39 10.89
N PHE A 158 3.57 6.59 10.34
CA PHE A 158 3.91 7.82 11.03
C PHE A 158 2.80 8.87 10.92
N ASN A 159 2.70 9.70 11.93
CA ASN A 159 1.86 10.89 11.90
C ASN A 159 2.66 12.05 11.32
N ILE A 160 2.13 12.75 10.31
CA ILE A 160 2.77 13.92 9.69
C ILE A 160 3.17 14.97 10.73
N SER A 161 2.34 15.23 11.75
CA SER A 161 2.64 16.20 12.80
C SER A 161 3.86 15.88 13.67
N LYS A 162 4.39 14.64 13.59
CA LYS A 162 5.55 14.19 14.36
C LYS A 162 6.84 14.07 13.52
N ILE A 163 6.77 14.39 12.24
CA ILE A 163 7.92 14.29 11.30
C ILE A 163 8.65 15.63 11.17
N ASN A 164 8.09 16.72 11.69
CA ASN A 164 8.68 18.05 11.72
C ASN A 164 9.57 18.24 12.95
#